data_1f9810ae4fb0e2d8bae4a6081da7239c
#
_entry.id   1f9810ae4fb0e2d8bae4a6081da7239c
#
_cell.length_a   1.000
_cell.length_b   1.000
_cell.length_c   1.000
_cell.angle_alpha   90.00
_cell.angle_beta   90.00
_cell.angle_gamma   90.00
#
_symmetry.space_group_name_H-M   'P 1'
#
loop_
_entity.id
_entity.type
_entity.pdbx_description
1 polymer ?
#
loop_
_entity_poly.entity_id
_entity_poly.type
_entity_poly.pdbx_seq_one_letter_code
_entity_poly.pdbx_strand_id
1 'polypeptide(L)'
;MNYTSKFLDAFEILEIDLSKVQYNEITSEYLKKQYRKLALKNHPDKNGNSIESNEKFKQINEAYTYLKRETGSEEEEDIPNYNSSLYVDILKEFMKTMFQGTYNEVLSKIVNEILVTGRTLSVKLFDGLDKDTAMHIYSFLSNHRTTLHLTGEILEIIREIVIKKYDNVQIYKLNPSIHDLLNNNVYKLYVNEELFLVPLWHNESYFDSSGGEIIVFCEPDLPPDITIDDDNNICIETTIHLEKDLIKDYKPISITIDTRTFEIPISHLYIRREQMYRIKNEGLTKQKKDIYDISEKTDILVTIHL
;
A
#
# COMPACT_ATOMS: atom_id res chain seq x y z
N MET A 1 -28.98 0.49 -11.15
CA MET A 1 -29.40 0.87 -9.77
C MET A 1 -28.98 2.29 -9.53
N ASN A 2 -29.89 3.17 -9.13
CA ASN A 2 -29.51 4.53 -8.73
C ASN A 2 -29.03 4.48 -7.27
N TYR A 3 -27.71 4.48 -7.10
CA TYR A 3 -27.10 4.57 -5.77
C TYR A 3 -27.31 5.96 -5.20
N THR A 4 -27.61 6.06 -3.92
CA THR A 4 -27.66 7.36 -3.22
C THR A 4 -26.23 7.92 -3.15
N SER A 5 -26.08 9.26 -3.17
CA SER A 5 -24.79 9.94 -3.02
C SER A 5 -24.00 9.38 -1.83
N LYS A 6 -24.67 9.17 -0.69
CA LYS A 6 -24.07 8.63 0.53
C LYS A 6 -23.47 7.21 0.34
N PHE A 7 -24.06 6.41 -0.53
CA PHE A 7 -23.57 5.06 -0.82
C PHE A 7 -22.25 5.12 -1.62
N LEU A 8 -22.18 6.00 -2.62
CA LEU A 8 -20.99 6.21 -3.40
C LEU A 8 -19.87 6.85 -2.55
N ASP A 9 -20.21 7.83 -1.72
CA ASP A 9 -19.26 8.46 -0.79
C ASP A 9 -18.63 7.43 0.16
N ALA A 10 -19.42 6.45 0.65
CA ALA A 10 -18.90 5.42 1.54
C ALA A 10 -17.91 4.47 0.85
N PHE A 11 -18.11 4.14 -0.45
CA PHE A 11 -17.12 3.38 -1.22
C PHE A 11 -15.85 4.18 -1.46
N GLU A 12 -15.99 5.47 -1.74
CA GLU A 12 -14.85 6.37 -1.92
C GLU A 12 -14.01 6.46 -0.65
N ILE A 13 -14.65 6.64 0.53
CA ILE A 13 -13.98 6.67 1.83
C ILE A 13 -13.23 5.36 2.11
N LEU A 14 -13.80 4.20 1.74
CA LEU A 14 -13.13 2.90 1.86
C LEU A 14 -12.19 2.58 0.70
N GLU A 15 -11.88 3.55 -0.16
CA GLU A 15 -10.99 3.40 -1.33
C GLU A 15 -11.40 2.23 -2.24
N ILE A 16 -12.71 1.90 -2.31
CA ILE A 16 -13.25 0.82 -3.15
C ILE A 16 -13.66 1.41 -4.51
N ASP A 17 -12.96 1.01 -5.55
CA ASP A 17 -13.26 1.44 -6.92
C ASP A 17 -14.27 0.53 -7.59
N LEU A 18 -15.52 0.99 -7.66
CA LEU A 18 -16.63 0.26 -8.31
C LEU A 18 -16.45 0.07 -9.84
N SER A 19 -15.45 0.68 -10.44
CA SER A 19 -15.10 0.40 -11.85
C SER A 19 -14.20 -0.83 -12.00
N LYS A 20 -13.50 -1.23 -10.94
CA LYS A 20 -12.57 -2.37 -10.92
C LYS A 20 -13.15 -3.61 -10.23
N VAL A 21 -14.09 -3.40 -9.29
CA VAL A 21 -14.70 -4.46 -8.50
C VAL A 21 -16.20 -4.50 -8.78
N GLN A 22 -16.71 -5.66 -9.20
CA GLN A 22 -18.15 -5.80 -9.39
C GLN A 22 -18.86 -5.84 -8.03
N TYR A 23 -20.07 -5.29 -7.97
CA TYR A 23 -20.82 -5.20 -6.72
C TYR A 23 -21.03 -6.58 -6.04
N ASN A 24 -21.19 -7.65 -6.80
CA ASN A 24 -21.33 -9.02 -6.31
C ASN A 24 -20.00 -9.60 -5.74
N GLU A 25 -18.86 -8.99 -6.01
CA GLU A 25 -17.56 -9.36 -5.47
C GLU A 25 -17.28 -8.65 -4.14
N ILE A 26 -18.06 -7.61 -3.81
CA ILE A 26 -17.96 -6.88 -2.56
C ILE A 26 -18.63 -7.69 -1.44
N THR A 27 -17.92 -8.72 -0.99
CA THR A 27 -18.36 -9.57 0.12
C THR A 27 -18.11 -8.88 1.47
N SER A 28 -18.74 -9.40 2.54
CA SER A 28 -18.47 -8.95 3.91
C SER A 28 -16.98 -9.05 4.25
N GLU A 29 -16.31 -10.13 3.81
CA GLU A 29 -14.87 -10.31 4.04
C GLU A 29 -14.03 -9.28 3.28
N TYR A 30 -14.41 -8.95 2.04
CA TYR A 30 -13.75 -7.90 1.26
C TYR A 30 -13.86 -6.55 1.98
N LEU A 31 -15.07 -6.18 2.45
CA LEU A 31 -15.29 -4.94 3.19
C LEU A 31 -14.50 -4.92 4.52
N LYS A 32 -14.49 -6.05 5.27
CA LYS A 32 -13.71 -6.19 6.51
C LYS A 32 -12.22 -5.99 6.25
N LYS A 33 -11.69 -6.58 5.18
CA LYS A 33 -10.27 -6.47 4.79
C LYS A 33 -9.91 -5.02 4.46
N GLN A 34 -10.70 -4.36 3.63
CA GLN A 34 -10.48 -2.97 3.23
C GLN A 34 -10.58 -2.01 4.44
N TYR A 35 -11.61 -2.18 5.25
CA TYR A 35 -11.78 -1.43 6.49
C TYR A 35 -10.55 -1.57 7.40
N ARG A 36 -10.12 -2.80 7.70
CA ARG A 36 -8.99 -3.04 8.61
C ARG A 36 -7.69 -2.42 8.08
N LYS A 37 -7.44 -2.52 6.77
CA LYS A 37 -6.29 -1.90 6.11
C LYS A 37 -6.29 -0.37 6.33
N LEU A 38 -7.40 0.29 6.03
CA LEU A 38 -7.53 1.74 6.16
C LEU A 38 -7.54 2.20 7.62
N ALA A 39 -8.18 1.44 8.50
CA ALA A 39 -8.20 1.71 9.93
C ALA A 39 -6.80 1.66 10.54
N LEU A 40 -5.96 0.69 10.14
CA LEU A 40 -4.55 0.63 10.55
C LEU A 40 -3.75 1.80 10.00
N LYS A 41 -3.86 2.07 8.70
CA LYS A 41 -3.13 3.17 8.02
C LYS A 41 -3.43 4.53 8.66
N ASN A 42 -4.69 4.78 9.02
CA ASN A 42 -5.13 6.07 9.56
C ASN A 42 -5.38 6.07 11.07
N HIS A 43 -4.83 5.06 11.80
CA HIS A 43 -5.08 4.96 13.24
C HIS A 43 -4.48 6.15 14.01
N PRO A 44 -5.25 6.81 14.90
CA PRO A 44 -4.78 7.97 15.64
C PRO A 44 -3.48 7.74 16.41
N ASP A 45 -3.33 6.57 17.05
CA ASP A 45 -2.12 6.22 17.83
C ASP A 45 -0.82 6.23 17.00
N LYS A 46 -0.92 6.00 15.69
CA LYS A 46 0.23 5.97 14.78
C LYS A 46 0.39 7.25 13.96
N ASN A 47 -0.64 8.10 13.92
CA ASN A 47 -0.65 9.37 13.19
C ASN A 47 -0.67 10.58 14.14
N GLY A 48 0.02 10.48 15.30
CA GLY A 48 0.21 11.58 16.22
C GLY A 48 -1.05 12.05 16.95
N ASN A 49 -2.14 11.28 16.92
CA ASN A 49 -3.44 11.58 17.54
C ASN A 49 -3.97 12.99 17.15
N SER A 50 -3.70 13.41 15.92
CA SER A 50 -4.13 14.70 15.40
C SER A 50 -5.67 14.75 15.23
N ILE A 51 -6.25 15.95 15.19
CA ILE A 51 -7.69 16.14 14.93
C ILE A 51 -8.05 15.50 13.58
N GLU A 52 -7.19 15.67 12.59
CA GLU A 52 -7.38 15.16 11.24
C GLU A 52 -7.38 13.63 11.20
N SER A 53 -6.40 12.97 11.84
CA SER A 53 -6.35 11.49 11.90
C SER A 53 -7.57 10.92 12.62
N ASN A 54 -8.06 11.58 13.68
CA ASN A 54 -9.26 11.20 14.39
C ASN A 54 -10.52 11.33 13.51
N GLU A 55 -10.64 12.43 12.75
CA GLU A 55 -11.77 12.63 11.84
C GLU A 55 -11.74 11.60 10.68
N LYS A 56 -10.59 11.36 10.09
CA LYS A 56 -10.42 10.38 9.01
C LYS A 56 -10.71 8.95 9.49
N PHE A 57 -10.23 8.57 10.67
CA PHE A 57 -10.54 7.29 11.30
C PHE A 57 -12.04 7.13 11.57
N LYS A 58 -12.71 8.20 12.06
CA LYS A 58 -14.15 8.22 12.27
C LYS A 58 -14.93 8.04 10.96
N GLN A 59 -14.53 8.75 9.88
CA GLN A 59 -15.16 8.61 8.56
C GLN A 59 -15.04 7.19 8.02
N ILE A 60 -13.87 6.55 8.15
CA ILE A 60 -13.63 5.15 7.75
C ILE A 60 -14.59 4.21 8.51
N ASN A 61 -14.72 4.40 9.80
CA ASN A 61 -15.65 3.62 10.66
C ASN A 61 -17.11 3.79 10.24
N GLU A 62 -17.54 5.03 10.03
CA GLU A 62 -18.92 5.34 9.62
C GLU A 62 -19.23 4.75 8.22
N ALA A 63 -18.30 4.87 7.28
CA ALA A 63 -18.44 4.30 5.94
C ALA A 63 -18.55 2.76 5.98
N TYR A 64 -17.70 2.10 6.74
CA TYR A 64 -17.76 0.64 6.91
C TYR A 64 -19.08 0.19 7.52
N THR A 65 -19.52 0.82 8.60
CA THR A 65 -20.79 0.50 9.26
C THR A 65 -21.97 0.68 8.33
N TYR A 66 -21.96 1.76 7.56
CA TYR A 66 -23.00 2.04 6.60
C TYR A 66 -23.06 0.96 5.50
N LEU A 67 -21.93 0.63 4.88
CA LEU A 67 -21.85 -0.39 3.81
C LEU A 67 -22.17 -1.78 4.34
N LYS A 68 -21.70 -2.16 5.54
CA LYS A 68 -22.04 -3.44 6.18
C LYS A 68 -23.54 -3.63 6.31
N ARG A 69 -24.25 -2.58 6.75
CA ARG A 69 -25.71 -2.61 6.88
C ARG A 69 -26.43 -2.71 5.53
N GLU A 70 -25.98 -1.94 4.54
CA GLU A 70 -26.62 -1.91 3.21
C GLU A 70 -26.36 -3.21 2.42
N THR A 71 -25.26 -3.93 2.69
CA THR A 71 -24.94 -5.22 2.05
C THR A 71 -25.56 -6.42 2.76
N GLY A 72 -26.37 -6.21 3.82
CA GLY A 72 -27.11 -7.27 4.54
C GLY A 72 -26.21 -8.23 5.33
N SER A 73 -25.02 -7.82 5.68
CA SER A 73 -24.07 -8.63 6.47
C SER A 73 -24.42 -8.50 7.97
N GLU A 74 -25.50 -9.15 8.40
CA GLU A 74 -25.97 -9.14 9.80
C GLU A 74 -25.22 -10.12 10.72
N GLU A 75 -23.92 -10.23 10.62
CA GLU A 75 -23.13 -10.86 11.67
C GLU A 75 -22.93 -9.85 12.81
N GLU A 76 -23.66 -10.03 13.92
CA GLU A 76 -23.68 -9.13 15.09
C GLU A 76 -22.34 -9.03 15.83
N GLU A 77 -21.33 -9.84 15.49
CA GLU A 77 -20.16 -10.03 16.36
C GLU A 77 -19.01 -9.03 16.19
N ASP A 78 -18.99 -8.16 15.18
CA ASP A 78 -17.81 -7.34 14.90
C ASP A 78 -18.10 -5.87 14.56
N ILE A 79 -18.95 -5.18 15.33
CA ILE A 79 -18.89 -3.73 15.34
C ILE A 79 -17.83 -3.35 16.38
N PRO A 80 -16.62 -2.97 15.96
CA PRO A 80 -15.63 -2.47 16.92
C PRO A 80 -16.28 -1.29 17.65
N ASN A 81 -16.24 -1.32 18.97
CA ASN A 81 -16.70 -0.21 19.78
C ASN A 81 -15.79 0.99 19.44
N TYR A 82 -16.30 1.95 18.66
CA TYR A 82 -15.55 3.05 17.99
C TYR A 82 -14.65 3.88 18.91
N ASN A 83 -14.86 3.78 20.22
CA ASN A 83 -14.13 4.57 21.21
C ASN A 83 -12.94 3.84 21.85
N SER A 84 -12.66 2.59 21.53
CA SER A 84 -11.63 1.81 22.22
C SER A 84 -11.01 0.64 21.47
N SER A 85 -11.15 0.52 20.14
CA SER A 85 -10.40 -0.51 19.42
C SER A 85 -8.92 -0.11 19.41
N LEU A 86 -8.16 -0.79 20.24
CA LEU A 86 -6.72 -0.60 20.28
C LEU A 86 -6.12 -0.98 18.90
N TYR A 87 -5.15 -0.23 18.45
CA TYR A 87 -4.39 -0.53 17.22
C TYR A 87 -4.00 -2.01 17.12
N VAL A 88 -3.62 -2.60 18.24
CA VAL A 88 -3.23 -4.03 18.36
C VAL A 88 -4.36 -4.98 17.98
N ASP A 89 -5.60 -4.66 18.32
CA ASP A 89 -6.74 -5.54 18.03
C ASP A 89 -7.11 -5.51 16.56
N ILE A 90 -7.12 -4.33 15.95
CA ILE A 90 -7.32 -4.17 14.50
C ILE A 90 -6.20 -4.90 13.74
N LEU A 91 -4.96 -4.77 14.21
CA LEU A 91 -3.79 -5.42 13.63
C LEU A 91 -3.91 -6.95 13.67
N LYS A 92 -4.28 -7.52 14.82
CA LYS A 92 -4.48 -8.98 14.96
C LYS A 92 -5.52 -9.50 13.97
N GLU A 93 -6.65 -8.79 13.87
CA GLU A 93 -7.73 -9.17 12.96
C GLU A 93 -7.34 -8.99 11.48
N PHE A 94 -6.59 -7.93 11.15
CA PHE A 94 -6.03 -7.76 9.81
C PHE A 94 -5.11 -8.92 9.44
N MET A 95 -4.23 -9.31 10.33
CA MET A 95 -3.30 -10.42 10.10
C MET A 95 -4.02 -11.76 9.93
N LYS A 96 -5.04 -12.06 10.74
CA LYS A 96 -5.88 -13.26 10.56
C LYS A 96 -6.53 -13.30 9.17
N THR A 97 -6.91 -12.15 8.65
CA THR A 97 -7.55 -12.04 7.32
C THR A 97 -6.55 -12.28 6.19
N MET A 98 -5.30 -11.86 6.37
CA MET A 98 -4.26 -11.94 5.33
C MET A 98 -3.55 -13.28 5.30
N PHE A 99 -3.44 -13.96 6.44
CA PHE A 99 -2.76 -15.24 6.58
C PHE A 99 -3.73 -16.34 7.01
N GLN A 100 -4.13 -17.17 6.07
CA GLN A 100 -4.82 -18.42 6.37
C GLN A 100 -3.75 -19.51 6.52
N GLY A 101 -3.43 -19.92 7.75
CA GLY A 101 -2.53 -21.06 7.98
C GLY A 101 -1.59 -20.95 9.18
N THR A 102 -0.59 -21.82 9.22
CA THR A 102 0.34 -22.11 10.33
C THR A 102 1.23 -20.92 10.76
N TYR A 103 1.34 -19.87 9.93
CA TYR A 103 2.24 -18.74 10.17
C TYR A 103 1.64 -17.63 11.04
N ASN A 104 0.33 -17.67 11.31
CA ASN A 104 -0.40 -16.59 12.01
C ASN A 104 0.18 -16.27 13.39
N GLU A 105 0.55 -17.27 14.18
CA GLU A 105 1.06 -17.05 15.54
C GLU A 105 2.47 -16.42 15.54
N VAL A 106 3.34 -16.91 14.67
CA VAL A 106 4.73 -16.43 14.58
C VAL A 106 4.75 -15.01 14.05
N LEU A 107 4.02 -14.74 12.97
CA LEU A 107 3.90 -13.42 12.39
C LEU A 107 3.25 -12.44 13.36
N SER A 108 2.19 -12.83 14.07
CA SER A 108 1.54 -12.00 15.09
C SER A 108 2.50 -11.60 16.20
N LYS A 109 3.37 -12.51 16.66
CA LYS A 109 4.40 -12.22 17.67
C LYS A 109 5.43 -11.22 17.13
N ILE A 110 5.93 -11.45 15.92
CA ILE A 110 6.93 -10.59 15.28
C ILE A 110 6.37 -9.17 15.07
N VAL A 111 5.19 -9.06 14.47
CA VAL A 111 4.57 -7.76 14.20
C VAL A 111 4.22 -7.03 15.50
N ASN A 112 3.72 -7.73 16.51
CA ASN A 112 3.48 -7.12 17.83
C ASN A 112 4.78 -6.60 18.47
N GLU A 113 5.87 -7.34 18.41
CA GLU A 113 7.14 -6.85 18.94
C GLU A 113 7.64 -5.61 18.20
N ILE A 114 7.57 -5.62 16.89
CA ILE A 114 8.02 -4.48 16.07
C ILE A 114 7.15 -3.24 16.31
N LEU A 115 5.83 -3.39 16.25
CA LEU A 115 4.91 -2.27 16.17
C LEU A 115 4.43 -1.76 17.53
N VAL A 116 4.35 -2.62 18.53
CA VAL A 116 3.81 -2.30 19.85
C VAL A 116 4.90 -1.93 20.84
N THR A 117 6.01 -2.63 20.82
CA THR A 117 7.09 -2.39 21.80
C THR A 117 8.10 -1.36 21.34
N GLY A 118 8.10 -1.00 20.03
CA GLY A 118 9.08 -0.08 19.44
C GLY A 118 10.53 -0.56 19.59
N ARG A 119 10.74 -1.81 19.97
CA ARG A 119 12.07 -2.38 20.19
C ARG A 119 12.65 -2.85 18.89
N THR A 120 13.96 -2.69 18.78
CA THR A 120 14.76 -3.34 17.76
C THR A 120 14.41 -4.82 17.75
N LEU A 121 14.06 -5.33 16.59
CA LEU A 121 13.65 -6.71 16.38
C LEU A 121 14.57 -7.65 17.16
N SER A 122 14.00 -8.50 17.96
CA SER A 122 14.78 -9.57 18.55
C SER A 122 15.22 -10.48 17.41
N VAL A 123 16.50 -10.40 17.03
CA VAL A 123 17.13 -11.29 16.04
C VAL A 123 16.75 -12.75 16.32
N LYS A 124 16.56 -13.09 17.61
CA LYS A 124 16.16 -14.42 18.07
C LYS A 124 14.81 -14.92 17.54
N LEU A 125 13.87 -14.00 17.21
CA LEU A 125 12.58 -14.43 16.64
C LEU A 125 12.73 -14.96 15.21
N PHE A 126 13.64 -14.38 14.45
CA PHE A 126 13.94 -14.85 13.10
C PHE A 126 14.93 -16.01 13.07
N ASP A 127 15.79 -16.16 14.08
CA ASP A 127 16.78 -17.24 14.14
C ASP A 127 16.13 -18.64 14.15
N GLY A 128 14.96 -18.76 14.79
CA GLY A 128 14.19 -20.01 14.85
C GLY A 128 13.35 -20.32 13.60
N LEU A 129 13.28 -19.43 12.62
CA LEU A 129 12.50 -19.62 11.40
C LEU A 129 13.33 -20.33 10.32
N ASP A 130 12.68 -21.17 9.51
CA ASP A 130 13.26 -21.60 8.25
C ASP A 130 13.35 -20.44 7.24
N LYS A 131 14.17 -20.62 6.20
CA LYS A 131 14.45 -19.56 5.22
C LYS A 131 13.18 -19.07 4.49
N ASP A 132 12.30 -20.00 4.10
CA ASP A 132 11.13 -19.70 3.31
C ASP A 132 10.09 -18.93 4.14
N THR A 133 9.89 -19.36 5.39
CA THR A 133 9.03 -18.64 6.36
C THR A 133 9.56 -17.23 6.63
N ALA A 134 10.86 -17.08 6.83
CA ALA A 134 11.48 -15.77 7.08
C ALA A 134 11.30 -14.85 5.88
N MET A 135 11.45 -15.35 4.65
CA MET A 135 11.23 -14.59 3.42
C MET A 135 9.75 -14.20 3.26
N HIS A 136 8.81 -15.12 3.47
CA HIS A 136 7.37 -14.79 3.39
C HIS A 136 6.96 -13.71 4.38
N ILE A 137 7.53 -13.74 5.60
CA ILE A 137 7.29 -12.70 6.60
C ILE A 137 7.88 -11.35 6.15
N TYR A 138 9.10 -11.36 5.64
CA TYR A 138 9.73 -10.15 5.10
C TYR A 138 8.89 -9.55 3.96
N SER A 139 8.53 -10.35 2.96
CA SER A 139 7.70 -9.92 1.83
C SER A 139 6.37 -9.33 2.29
N PHE A 140 5.72 -9.94 3.27
CA PHE A 140 4.50 -9.39 3.85
C PHE A 140 4.73 -8.02 4.51
N LEU A 141 5.77 -7.89 5.34
CA LEU A 141 6.09 -6.64 6.03
C LEU A 141 6.47 -5.53 5.03
N SER A 142 7.20 -5.88 3.97
CA SER A 142 7.58 -4.98 2.89
C SER A 142 6.36 -4.48 2.10
N ASN A 143 5.46 -5.41 1.72
CA ASN A 143 4.25 -5.11 0.94
C ASN A 143 3.18 -4.34 1.73
N HIS A 144 3.26 -4.36 3.07
CA HIS A 144 2.33 -3.63 3.95
C HIS A 144 3.05 -2.56 4.78
N ARG A 145 4.14 -2.02 4.24
CA ARG A 145 5.00 -1.07 4.95
C ARG A 145 4.24 0.17 5.43
N THR A 146 3.46 0.80 4.56
CA THR A 146 2.71 2.02 4.88
C THR A 146 1.53 1.73 5.80
N THR A 147 0.80 0.64 5.55
CA THR A 147 -0.31 0.19 6.40
C THR A 147 0.15 -0.13 7.83
N LEU A 148 1.33 -0.73 7.97
CA LEU A 148 1.90 -1.13 9.25
C LEU A 148 2.79 -0.04 9.89
N HIS A 149 2.95 1.13 9.27
CA HIS A 149 3.82 2.21 9.73
C HIS A 149 5.27 1.77 9.99
N LEU A 150 5.80 0.89 9.13
CA LEU A 150 7.18 0.41 9.25
C LEU A 150 8.16 1.42 8.67
N THR A 151 9.22 1.72 9.42
CA THR A 151 10.33 2.55 8.93
C THR A 151 11.22 1.75 7.99
N GLY A 152 11.92 2.45 7.07
CA GLY A 152 12.90 1.82 6.20
C GLY A 152 14.00 1.09 6.99
N GLU A 153 14.43 1.66 8.12
CA GLU A 153 15.44 1.06 8.99
C GLU A 153 15.02 -0.31 9.53
N ILE A 154 13.76 -0.45 9.96
CA ILE A 154 13.22 -1.73 10.46
C ILE A 154 13.23 -2.77 9.34
N LEU A 155 12.76 -2.42 8.15
CA LEU A 155 12.76 -3.34 7.01
C LEU A 155 14.17 -3.74 6.59
N GLU A 156 15.13 -2.82 6.64
CA GLU A 156 16.53 -3.13 6.36
C GLU A 156 17.10 -4.15 7.34
N ILE A 157 16.86 -3.96 8.65
CA ILE A 157 17.30 -4.92 9.67
C ILE A 157 16.70 -6.31 9.43
N ILE A 158 15.39 -6.38 9.13
CA ILE A 158 14.73 -7.65 8.85
C ILE A 158 15.33 -8.30 7.61
N ARG A 159 15.53 -7.51 6.56
CA ARG A 159 16.15 -7.97 5.31
C ARG A 159 17.52 -8.59 5.57
N GLU A 160 18.40 -7.93 6.33
CA GLU A 160 19.72 -8.47 6.66
C GLU A 160 19.64 -9.81 7.40
N ILE A 161 18.66 -9.96 8.31
CA ILE A 161 18.45 -11.21 9.04
C ILE A 161 18.01 -12.33 8.09
N VAL A 162 17.08 -12.02 7.19
CA VAL A 162 16.58 -12.97 6.18
C VAL A 162 17.71 -13.39 5.25
N ILE A 163 18.47 -12.42 4.72
CA ILE A 163 19.63 -12.66 3.85
C ILE A 163 20.62 -13.66 4.47
N LYS A 164 20.92 -13.51 5.76
CA LYS A 164 21.85 -14.41 6.46
C LYS A 164 21.39 -15.89 6.52
N LYS A 165 20.12 -16.17 6.25
CA LYS A 165 19.57 -17.52 6.19
C LYS A 165 19.75 -18.20 4.82
N TYR A 166 20.14 -17.43 3.82
CA TYR A 166 20.34 -17.91 2.46
C TYR A 166 21.84 -18.14 2.21
N ASP A 167 22.33 -19.34 2.55
CA ASP A 167 23.66 -19.77 2.14
C ASP A 167 23.67 -19.99 0.62
N ASN A 168 24.64 -19.39 -0.10
CA ASN A 168 24.82 -19.45 -1.55
C ASN A 168 23.80 -18.67 -2.42
N VAL A 169 23.07 -17.69 -1.88
CA VAL A 169 22.23 -16.78 -2.65
C VAL A 169 22.99 -15.50 -2.97
N GLN A 170 22.96 -15.10 -4.24
CA GLN A 170 23.49 -13.81 -4.66
C GLN A 170 22.39 -12.75 -4.59
N ILE A 171 22.66 -11.65 -3.87
CA ILE A 171 21.69 -10.61 -3.64
C ILE A 171 22.17 -9.32 -4.27
N TYR A 172 21.27 -8.71 -5.03
CA TYR A 172 21.51 -7.44 -5.70
C TYR A 172 20.46 -6.42 -5.25
N LYS A 173 20.89 -5.18 -5.10
CA LYS A 173 20.02 -4.05 -4.79
C LYS A 173 20.10 -3.06 -5.95
N LEU A 174 18.93 -2.68 -6.48
CA LEU A 174 18.76 -1.68 -7.51
C LEU A 174 17.93 -0.53 -6.99
N ASN A 175 18.25 0.69 -7.38
CA ASN A 175 17.52 1.90 -7.01
C ASN A 175 16.93 2.56 -8.26
N PRO A 176 15.81 2.03 -8.80
CA PRO A 176 15.20 2.61 -9.99
C PRO A 176 14.65 4.01 -9.71
N SER A 177 14.74 4.89 -10.68
CA SER A 177 14.11 6.19 -10.65
C SER A 177 12.62 6.09 -10.96
N ILE A 178 11.84 7.15 -10.64
CA ILE A 178 10.43 7.23 -11.05
C ILE A 178 10.27 7.11 -12.59
N HIS A 179 11.24 7.61 -13.35
CA HIS A 179 11.31 7.46 -14.80
C HIS A 179 11.37 5.98 -15.22
N ASP A 180 12.22 5.20 -14.58
CA ASP A 180 12.38 3.77 -14.87
C ASP A 180 11.08 3.00 -14.59
N LEU A 181 10.43 3.31 -13.48
CA LEU A 181 9.17 2.68 -13.08
C LEU A 181 8.03 3.00 -14.05
N LEU A 182 7.85 4.28 -14.43
CA LEU A 182 6.79 4.72 -15.34
C LEU A 182 6.95 4.18 -16.76
N ASN A 183 8.19 3.93 -17.20
CA ASN A 183 8.49 3.44 -18.55
C ASN A 183 8.66 1.92 -18.62
N ASN A 184 8.41 1.20 -17.53
CA ASN A 184 8.58 -0.25 -17.43
C ASN A 184 9.99 -0.68 -17.88
N ASN A 185 11.00 0.05 -17.41
CA ASN A 185 12.37 -0.25 -17.74
C ASN A 185 12.81 -1.57 -17.12
N VAL A 186 13.66 -2.30 -17.84
CA VAL A 186 14.23 -3.58 -17.42
C VAL A 186 15.73 -3.41 -17.27
N TYR A 187 16.27 -3.80 -16.13
CA TYR A 187 17.71 -3.79 -15.88
C TYR A 187 18.34 -5.10 -16.38
N LYS A 188 19.47 -4.99 -17.07
CA LYS A 188 20.26 -6.12 -17.54
C LYS A 188 21.31 -6.48 -16.50
N LEU A 189 21.02 -7.50 -15.69
CA LEU A 189 21.94 -8.01 -14.67
C LEU A 189 22.76 -9.16 -15.26
N TYR A 190 24.08 -9.07 -15.23
CA TYR A 190 24.97 -10.14 -15.63
C TYR A 190 25.58 -10.80 -14.39
N VAL A 191 25.37 -12.10 -14.25
CA VAL A 191 25.91 -12.91 -13.17
C VAL A 191 26.55 -14.16 -13.78
N ASN A 192 27.82 -14.38 -13.54
CA ASN A 192 28.55 -15.54 -14.08
C ASN A 192 28.38 -15.76 -15.62
N GLU A 193 28.44 -14.67 -16.39
CA GLU A 193 28.21 -14.65 -17.84
C GLU A 193 26.78 -14.93 -18.30
N GLU A 194 25.85 -15.13 -17.38
CA GLU A 194 24.42 -15.32 -17.62
C GLU A 194 23.68 -13.97 -17.51
N LEU A 195 22.74 -13.72 -18.43
CA LEU A 195 21.96 -12.48 -18.47
C LEU A 195 20.58 -12.68 -17.81
N PHE A 196 20.29 -11.87 -16.79
CA PHE A 196 19.00 -11.79 -16.15
C PHE A 196 18.34 -10.45 -16.46
N LEU A 197 17.08 -10.48 -16.86
CA LEU A 197 16.29 -9.29 -17.14
C LEU A 197 15.44 -8.96 -15.92
N VAL A 198 15.81 -7.92 -15.18
CA VAL A 198 15.14 -7.54 -13.94
C VAL A 198 14.10 -6.46 -14.20
N PRO A 199 12.79 -6.73 -14.03
CA PRO A 199 11.75 -5.72 -14.16
C PRO A 199 11.82 -4.76 -12.98
N LEU A 200 12.05 -3.47 -13.23
CA LEU A 200 12.31 -2.48 -12.18
C LEU A 200 11.05 -2.06 -11.40
N TRP A 201 9.86 -2.41 -11.88
CA TRP A 201 8.57 -2.14 -11.20
C TRP A 201 8.15 -3.20 -10.17
N HIS A 202 8.96 -4.25 -9.99
CA HIS A 202 8.80 -5.23 -8.93
C HIS A 202 9.72 -4.91 -7.77
N ASN A 203 9.21 -4.94 -6.55
CA ASN A 203 10.01 -4.70 -5.35
C ASN A 203 11.09 -5.77 -5.16
N GLU A 204 10.79 -7.00 -5.60
CA GLU A 204 11.71 -8.14 -5.53
C GLU A 204 11.50 -9.08 -6.70
N SER A 205 12.59 -9.66 -7.19
CA SER A 205 12.60 -10.64 -8.28
C SER A 205 13.54 -11.78 -7.94
N TYR A 206 13.14 -13.00 -8.31
CA TYR A 206 13.87 -14.23 -8.03
C TYR A 206 14.27 -14.91 -9.34
N PHE A 207 15.53 -15.33 -9.43
CA PHE A 207 16.06 -16.01 -10.61
C PHE A 207 16.88 -17.22 -10.17
N ASP A 208 16.76 -18.31 -10.92
CA ASP A 208 17.62 -19.48 -10.78
C ASP A 208 18.85 -19.31 -11.67
N SER A 209 20.03 -19.52 -11.12
CA SER A 209 21.29 -19.59 -11.85
C SER A 209 21.94 -20.95 -11.68
N SER A 210 22.77 -21.35 -12.61
CA SER A 210 23.51 -22.63 -12.58
C SER A 210 24.40 -22.83 -11.35
N GLY A 211 24.57 -21.81 -10.50
CA GLY A 211 25.37 -21.85 -9.26
C GLY A 211 24.61 -21.53 -7.99
N GLY A 212 23.29 -21.22 -8.05
CA GLY A 212 22.48 -20.83 -6.91
C GLY A 212 21.33 -19.91 -7.27
N GLU A 213 20.63 -19.44 -6.27
CA GLU A 213 19.51 -18.49 -6.42
C GLU A 213 20.05 -17.04 -6.46
N ILE A 214 19.40 -16.21 -7.27
CA ILE A 214 19.64 -14.76 -7.34
C ILE A 214 18.39 -14.05 -6.87
N ILE A 215 18.54 -13.16 -5.90
CA ILE A 215 17.46 -12.28 -5.42
C ILE A 215 17.82 -10.84 -5.75
N VAL A 216 16.91 -10.13 -6.40
CA VAL A 216 17.09 -8.72 -6.74
C VAL A 216 16.02 -7.91 -6.04
N PHE A 217 16.45 -6.97 -5.21
CA PHE A 217 15.58 -5.99 -4.56
C PHE A 217 15.61 -4.67 -5.33
N CYS A 218 14.44 -4.15 -5.67
CA CYS A 218 14.28 -2.83 -6.25
C CYS A 218 13.71 -1.87 -5.21
N GLU A 219 14.53 -0.93 -4.74
CA GLU A 219 14.14 0.13 -3.83
C GLU A 219 14.18 1.46 -4.58
N PRO A 220 13.03 2.00 -5.00
CA PRO A 220 13.00 3.19 -5.82
C PRO A 220 13.61 4.42 -5.12
N ASP A 221 14.43 5.16 -5.87
CA ASP A 221 14.86 6.50 -5.49
C ASP A 221 13.84 7.50 -6.06
N LEU A 222 12.98 8.01 -5.16
CA LEU A 222 11.82 8.83 -5.51
C LEU A 222 12.08 10.29 -5.16
N PRO A 223 11.53 11.25 -5.93
CA PRO A 223 11.42 12.64 -5.52
C PRO A 223 10.71 12.78 -4.16
N PRO A 224 11.04 13.82 -3.37
CA PRO A 224 10.53 13.96 -2.00
C PRO A 224 9.01 14.16 -1.89
N ASP A 225 8.38 14.62 -2.97
CA ASP A 225 6.94 14.85 -3.11
C ASP A 225 6.16 13.63 -3.63
N ILE A 226 6.87 12.54 -3.96
CA ILE A 226 6.29 11.30 -4.49
C ILE A 226 6.51 10.15 -3.53
N THR A 227 5.44 9.41 -3.24
CA THR A 227 5.51 8.14 -2.51
C THR A 227 4.76 7.06 -3.27
N ILE A 228 5.04 5.81 -2.93
CA ILE A 228 4.33 4.64 -3.47
C ILE A 228 3.65 3.94 -2.30
N ASP A 229 2.35 3.66 -2.43
CA ASP A 229 1.59 2.96 -1.40
C ASP A 229 1.70 1.43 -1.53
N ASP A 230 1.05 0.70 -0.60
CA ASP A 230 1.08 -0.77 -0.56
C ASP A 230 0.35 -1.42 -1.75
N ASP A 231 -0.48 -0.68 -2.47
CA ASP A 231 -1.15 -1.12 -3.69
C ASP A 231 -0.37 -0.74 -4.97
N ASN A 232 0.85 -0.23 -4.79
CA ASN A 232 1.73 0.24 -5.85
C ASN A 232 1.19 1.46 -6.60
N ASN A 233 0.28 2.24 -5.98
CA ASN A 233 -0.17 3.53 -6.53
C ASN A 233 0.90 4.60 -6.27
N ILE A 234 1.01 5.55 -7.21
CA ILE A 234 1.80 6.76 -6.99
C ILE A 234 0.97 7.74 -6.17
N CYS A 235 1.49 8.17 -5.03
CA CYS A 235 0.86 9.18 -4.17
C CYS A 235 1.63 10.49 -4.25
N ILE A 236 0.92 11.59 -4.47
CA ILE A 236 1.48 12.94 -4.60
C ILE A 236 0.67 13.89 -3.73
N GLU A 237 1.36 14.79 -3.04
CA GLU A 237 0.73 15.89 -2.32
C GLU A 237 1.00 17.21 -3.05
N THR A 238 -0.04 18.01 -3.23
CA THR A 238 0.08 19.33 -3.87
C THR A 238 -0.80 20.37 -3.18
N THR A 239 -0.30 21.58 -3.08
CA THR A 239 -1.06 22.71 -2.54
C THR A 239 -1.45 23.64 -3.70
N ILE A 240 -2.71 24.01 -3.77
CA ILE A 240 -3.25 24.87 -4.81
C ILE A 240 -3.80 26.14 -4.19
N HIS A 241 -3.39 27.27 -4.72
CA HIS A 241 -3.99 28.54 -4.39
C HIS A 241 -5.12 28.84 -5.39
N LEU A 242 -6.36 28.97 -4.87
CA LEU A 242 -7.52 29.32 -5.70
C LEU A 242 -7.44 30.78 -6.15
N GLU A 243 -6.77 31.02 -7.26
CA GLU A 243 -6.75 32.31 -7.91
C GLU A 243 -8.05 32.54 -8.71
N LYS A 244 -8.49 33.81 -8.80
CA LYS A 244 -9.71 34.16 -9.53
C LYS A 244 -9.70 33.68 -10.97
N ASP A 245 -8.55 33.73 -11.63
CA ASP A 245 -8.39 33.31 -13.02
C ASP A 245 -8.49 31.81 -13.22
N LEU A 246 -8.06 31.04 -12.24
CA LEU A 246 -8.18 29.57 -12.23
C LEU A 246 -9.65 29.14 -12.22
N ILE A 247 -10.48 29.82 -11.42
CA ILE A 247 -11.91 29.54 -11.30
C ILE A 247 -12.68 30.09 -12.51
N LYS A 248 -12.35 31.31 -12.97
CA LYS A 248 -13.08 32.01 -14.02
C LYS A 248 -12.90 31.37 -15.41
N ASP A 249 -11.68 30.90 -15.67
CA ASP A 249 -11.32 30.34 -16.98
C ASP A 249 -11.39 28.79 -16.98
N TYR A 250 -11.83 28.17 -15.88
CA TYR A 250 -11.91 26.70 -15.73
C TYR A 250 -10.60 26.00 -16.12
N LYS A 251 -9.46 26.61 -15.84
CA LYS A 251 -8.16 26.02 -16.17
C LYS A 251 -7.93 24.76 -15.36
N PRO A 252 -7.50 23.65 -16.00
CA PRO A 252 -7.17 22.44 -15.27
C PRO A 252 -5.94 22.64 -14.40
N ILE A 253 -5.82 21.83 -13.37
CA ILE A 253 -4.64 21.76 -12.53
C ILE A 253 -3.68 20.74 -13.16
N SER A 254 -2.47 21.18 -13.44
CA SER A 254 -1.45 20.34 -14.07
C SER A 254 -0.55 19.71 -12.99
N ILE A 255 -0.48 18.39 -12.98
CA ILE A 255 0.43 17.61 -12.13
C ILE A 255 1.47 16.98 -13.05
N THR A 256 2.75 17.26 -12.80
CA THR A 256 3.85 16.70 -13.60
C THR A 256 4.62 15.67 -12.78
N ILE A 257 4.74 14.47 -13.32
CA ILE A 257 5.53 13.37 -12.77
C ILE A 257 6.55 12.99 -13.82
N ASP A 258 7.82 13.20 -13.53
CA ASP A 258 8.89 13.03 -14.53
C ASP A 258 8.58 13.83 -15.80
N THR A 259 8.42 13.18 -16.93
CA THR A 259 8.12 13.80 -18.24
C THR A 259 6.63 13.81 -18.57
N ARG A 260 5.77 13.24 -17.74
CA ARG A 260 4.32 13.11 -17.98
C ARG A 260 3.57 14.20 -17.22
N THR A 261 2.67 14.87 -17.92
CA THR A 261 1.77 15.89 -17.32
C THR A 261 0.34 15.39 -17.38
N PHE A 262 -0.32 15.44 -16.23
CA PHE A 262 -1.72 15.06 -16.07
C PHE A 262 -2.54 16.29 -15.72
N GLU A 263 -3.72 16.41 -16.33
CA GLU A 263 -4.61 17.54 -16.10
C GLU A 263 -5.82 17.11 -15.27
N ILE A 264 -6.04 17.78 -14.15
CA ILE A 264 -7.19 17.57 -13.28
C ILE A 264 -8.19 18.71 -13.57
N PRO A 265 -9.37 18.41 -14.14
CA PRO A 265 -10.38 19.42 -14.38
C PRO A 265 -10.87 20.04 -13.07
N ILE A 266 -10.91 21.35 -12.97
CA ILE A 266 -11.35 22.05 -11.76
C ILE A 266 -12.81 21.73 -11.41
N SER A 267 -13.60 21.37 -12.41
CA SER A 267 -15.01 20.95 -12.24
C SER A 267 -15.17 19.62 -11.49
N HIS A 268 -14.11 18.85 -11.36
CA HIS A 268 -14.10 17.60 -10.60
C HIS A 268 -13.72 17.80 -9.12
N LEU A 269 -13.36 19.03 -8.75
CA LEU A 269 -12.91 19.34 -7.41
C LEU A 269 -14.01 20.03 -6.59
N TYR A 270 -13.94 19.81 -5.29
CA TYR A 270 -14.81 20.45 -4.30
C TYR A 270 -14.04 21.55 -3.57
N ILE A 271 -14.74 22.55 -3.07
CA ILE A 271 -14.15 23.56 -2.19
C ILE A 271 -14.02 22.95 -0.78
N ARG A 272 -12.93 22.20 -0.57
CA ARG A 272 -12.58 21.57 0.71
C ARG A 272 -11.11 21.85 0.97
N ARG A 273 -10.71 21.89 2.25
CA ARG A 273 -9.31 22.11 2.63
C ARG A 273 -8.38 21.04 2.08
N GLU A 274 -8.86 19.80 2.05
CA GLU A 274 -8.14 18.64 1.55
C GLU A 274 -9.11 17.75 0.78
N GLN A 275 -8.64 17.22 -0.34
CA GLN A 275 -9.37 16.23 -1.13
C GLN A 275 -8.39 15.36 -1.91
N MET A 276 -8.77 14.10 -2.13
CA MET A 276 -8.02 13.17 -2.95
C MET A 276 -8.63 13.10 -4.35
N TYR A 277 -7.81 13.24 -5.37
CA TYR A 277 -8.19 13.01 -6.76
C TYR A 277 -7.45 11.80 -7.30
N ARG A 278 -8.17 10.91 -7.98
CA ARG A 278 -7.62 9.67 -8.53
C ARG A 278 -7.53 9.77 -10.05
N ILE A 279 -6.30 9.62 -10.58
CA ILE A 279 -6.04 9.47 -12.01
C ILE A 279 -5.90 7.98 -12.28
N LYS A 280 -6.90 7.39 -12.95
CA LYS A 280 -7.02 5.95 -13.11
C LYS A 280 -6.08 5.38 -14.16
N ASN A 281 -5.45 4.24 -13.83
CA ASN A 281 -4.62 3.44 -14.73
C ASN A 281 -3.42 4.20 -15.37
N GLU A 282 -2.98 5.27 -14.72
CA GLU A 282 -1.83 6.07 -15.17
C GLU A 282 -0.60 5.93 -14.26
N GLY A 283 -0.72 5.13 -13.19
CA GLY A 283 0.37 4.85 -12.26
C GLY A 283 1.38 3.82 -12.77
N LEU A 284 1.97 3.10 -11.84
CA LEU A 284 2.96 2.07 -12.13
C LEU A 284 2.32 0.80 -12.69
N THR A 285 3.13 -0.06 -13.26
CA THR A 285 2.68 -1.41 -13.63
C THR A 285 2.35 -2.21 -12.37
N LYS A 286 1.21 -2.86 -12.39
CA LYS A 286 0.74 -3.68 -11.28
C LYS A 286 1.60 -4.93 -11.14
N GLN A 287 2.06 -5.18 -9.92
CA GLN A 287 2.84 -6.39 -9.65
C GLN A 287 1.95 -7.64 -9.77
N LYS A 288 2.37 -8.59 -10.60
CA LYS A 288 1.67 -9.84 -10.87
C LYS A 288 2.59 -11.04 -10.70
N LYS A 289 2.00 -12.24 -10.69
CA LYS A 289 2.76 -13.48 -10.62
C LYS A 289 3.72 -13.66 -11.81
N ASP A 290 3.30 -13.27 -13.01
CA ASP A 290 4.21 -13.09 -14.15
C ASP A 290 4.86 -11.71 -14.02
N ILE A 291 6.14 -11.73 -13.69
CA ILE A 291 6.92 -10.50 -13.44
C ILE A 291 7.10 -9.60 -14.67
N TYR A 292 6.83 -10.12 -15.86
CA TYR A 292 6.91 -9.38 -17.13
C TYR A 292 5.55 -8.91 -17.67
N ASP A 293 4.44 -9.23 -16.98
CA ASP A 293 3.12 -8.79 -17.37
C ASP A 293 2.92 -7.29 -17.06
N ILE A 294 2.88 -6.46 -18.10
CA ILE A 294 2.65 -5.02 -18.04
C ILE A 294 1.24 -4.59 -18.44
N SER A 295 0.29 -5.53 -18.53
CA SER A 295 -1.05 -5.29 -19.07
C SER A 295 -1.93 -4.39 -18.22
N GLU A 296 -1.67 -4.28 -16.92
CA GLU A 296 -2.43 -3.48 -15.97
C GLU A 296 -1.56 -2.47 -15.27
N LYS A 297 -2.12 -1.27 -15.09
CA LYS A 297 -1.50 -0.20 -14.31
C LYS A 297 -2.30 0.10 -13.05
N THR A 298 -1.60 0.62 -12.07
CA THR A 298 -2.18 1.19 -10.85
C THR A 298 -2.64 2.63 -11.11
N ASP A 299 -3.09 3.31 -10.09
CA ASP A 299 -3.59 4.67 -10.18
C ASP A 299 -2.55 5.68 -9.66
N ILE A 300 -2.78 6.96 -9.95
CA ILE A 300 -2.09 8.07 -9.30
C ILE A 300 -3.10 8.71 -8.35
N LEU A 301 -2.72 8.82 -7.08
CA LEU A 301 -3.51 9.42 -6.02
C LEU A 301 -2.93 10.81 -5.71
N VAL A 302 -3.69 11.86 -6.00
CA VAL A 302 -3.26 13.24 -5.78
C VAL A 302 -4.02 13.81 -4.59
N THR A 303 -3.33 14.05 -3.49
CA THR A 303 -3.86 14.79 -2.34
C THR A 303 -3.70 16.28 -2.61
N ILE A 304 -4.82 16.98 -2.69
CA ILE A 304 -4.90 18.40 -3.04
C ILE A 304 -5.28 19.18 -1.79
N HIS A 305 -4.42 20.12 -1.38
CA HIS A 305 -4.66 21.08 -0.31
C HIS A 305 -5.06 22.44 -0.94
N LEU A 306 -6.17 23.05 -0.45
CA LEU A 306 -6.69 24.34 -0.91
C LEU A 306 -6.46 25.43 0.15
#